data_cec78741d9b6b096da4b13b3cdc49d94
#
_entry.id   cec78741d9b6b096da4b13b3cdc49d94
#
_cell.length_a   1.000
_cell.length_b   1.000
_cell.length_c   1.000
_cell.angle_alpha   90.00
_cell.angle_beta   90.00
_cell.angle_gamma   90.00
#
_symmetry.space_group_name_H-M   'P 1'
#
loop_
_entity.id
_entity.type
_entity.pdbx_description
1 polymer ?
#
loop_
_entity_poly.entity_id
_entity_poly.type
_entity_poly.pdbx_seq_one_letter_code
_entity_poly.pdbx_strand_id
1 'polypeptide(L)'
;MTVFFCGTCGAVVTGDVSEIPFPDEPAVHDDRTPAPSRMTPGAFAPDPDRFGPPFEPTATNPKLLVSAGPALTILVHPDDVRGLRLHPDRRRLNGCCRPDGCGGPNLVCAGCEAEVATEQSDCWVSWHDIRLDPTAVTEHLPNSEQL
;
A
#
# COMPACT_ATOMS: atom_id res chain seq x y z
N MET A 1 16.19 -9.26 -6.95
CA MET A 1 14.78 -9.41 -6.58
C MET A 1 14.63 -9.35 -5.07
N THR A 2 13.51 -8.87 -4.62
CA THR A 2 13.24 -8.66 -3.20
C THR A 2 11.97 -9.40 -2.81
N VAL A 3 11.93 -9.94 -1.60
CA VAL A 3 10.71 -10.48 -1.01
C VAL A 3 10.44 -9.69 0.27
N PHE A 4 9.20 -9.30 0.47
CA PHE A 4 8.78 -8.61 1.70
C PHE A 4 8.11 -9.59 2.66
N PHE A 5 8.40 -9.41 3.94
CA PHE A 5 7.91 -10.22 5.04
C PHE A 5 7.24 -9.35 6.09
N CYS A 6 6.28 -9.93 6.81
CA CYS A 6 5.71 -9.26 7.97
C CYS A 6 6.80 -9.05 9.03
N GLY A 7 6.98 -7.81 9.45
CA GLY A 7 7.99 -7.46 10.44
C GLY A 7 7.71 -8.01 11.83
N THR A 8 6.48 -8.43 12.09
CA THR A 8 6.08 -8.97 13.40
C THR A 8 6.25 -10.47 13.47
N CYS A 9 5.79 -11.24 12.49
CA CYS A 9 5.81 -12.70 12.56
C CYS A 9 6.67 -13.38 11.49
N GLY A 10 7.20 -12.61 10.53
CA GLY A 10 8.04 -13.16 9.48
C GLY A 10 7.31 -13.87 8.34
N ALA A 11 5.98 -13.82 8.32
CA ALA A 11 5.22 -14.41 7.22
C ALA A 11 5.48 -13.66 5.91
N VAL A 12 5.43 -14.38 4.79
CA VAL A 12 5.62 -13.79 3.46
C VAL A 12 4.48 -12.83 3.15
N VAL A 13 4.81 -11.63 2.68
CA VAL A 13 3.85 -10.60 2.27
C VAL A 13 3.82 -10.45 0.75
N THR A 14 4.93 -10.65 0.07
CA THR A 14 4.97 -10.61 -1.40
C THR A 14 5.73 -11.80 -1.96
N GLY A 15 5.47 -12.12 -3.24
CA GLY A 15 6.41 -12.90 -4.04
C GLY A 15 7.65 -12.08 -4.40
N ASP A 16 8.47 -12.61 -5.31
CA ASP A 16 9.66 -11.91 -5.80
C ASP A 16 9.26 -10.65 -6.57
N VAL A 17 9.79 -9.51 -6.17
CA VAL A 17 9.54 -8.24 -6.84
C VAL A 17 10.85 -7.47 -7.02
N SER A 18 10.91 -6.66 -8.08
CA SER A 18 12.08 -5.84 -8.40
C SER A 18 11.73 -4.36 -8.31
N GLU A 19 12.62 -3.58 -7.73
CA GLU A 19 12.39 -2.15 -7.60
C GLU A 19 12.42 -1.45 -8.95
N ILE A 20 11.42 -0.57 -9.16
CA ILE A 20 11.35 0.34 -10.30
C ILE A 20 11.10 1.74 -9.78
N PRO A 21 11.35 2.79 -10.61
CA PRO A 21 10.94 4.14 -10.23
C PRO A 21 9.42 4.21 -10.01
N PHE A 22 8.99 5.05 -9.08
CA PHE A 22 7.56 5.23 -8.82
C PHE A 22 6.86 5.68 -10.11
N PRO A 23 5.76 5.01 -10.50
CA PRO A 23 5.06 5.37 -11.75
C PRO A 23 4.50 6.79 -11.67
N ASP A 24 4.85 7.61 -12.65
CA ASP A 24 4.37 8.99 -12.76
C ASP A 24 3.39 9.07 -13.92
N GLU A 25 2.33 8.28 -13.84
CA GLU A 25 1.30 8.26 -14.86
C GLU A 25 0.09 9.09 -14.40
N PRO A 26 -0.53 9.85 -15.32
CA PRO A 26 -1.72 10.59 -14.96
C PRO A 26 -2.85 9.64 -14.55
N ALA A 27 -3.66 10.08 -13.60
CA ALA A 27 -4.85 9.35 -13.21
C ALA A 27 -5.78 9.18 -14.40
N VAL A 28 -6.27 7.97 -14.62
CA VAL A 28 -7.18 7.65 -15.71
C VAL A 28 -8.55 7.36 -15.12
N HIS A 29 -9.56 8.12 -15.54
CA HIS A 29 -10.94 7.80 -15.20
C HIS A 29 -11.40 6.66 -16.09
N ASP A 30 -11.65 5.52 -15.48
CA ASP A 30 -12.09 4.32 -16.17
C ASP A 30 -13.33 3.80 -15.43
N ASP A 31 -14.33 3.41 -16.18
CA ASP A 31 -15.59 2.88 -15.63
C ASP A 31 -15.41 1.45 -15.07
N ARG A 32 -14.22 0.87 -15.20
CA ARG A 32 -13.96 -0.47 -14.67
C ARG A 32 -13.94 -0.46 -13.15
N THR A 33 -14.55 -1.46 -12.56
CA THR A 33 -14.56 -1.67 -11.11
C THR A 33 -14.17 -3.13 -10.83
N PRO A 34 -13.07 -3.39 -10.12
CA PRO A 34 -12.11 -2.39 -9.61
C PRO A 34 -11.26 -1.77 -10.72
N ALA A 35 -10.70 -0.59 -10.42
CA ALA A 35 -9.75 0.04 -11.32
C ALA A 35 -8.50 -0.85 -11.49
N PRO A 36 -7.76 -0.70 -12.60
CA PRO A 36 -6.50 -1.43 -12.76
C PRO A 36 -5.42 -0.92 -11.82
N SER A 37 -4.44 -1.75 -11.51
CA SER A 37 -3.25 -1.31 -10.80
C SER A 37 -2.34 -0.50 -11.73
N ARG A 38 -1.73 0.57 -11.20
CA ARG A 38 -0.68 1.28 -11.95
C ARG A 38 0.69 0.60 -11.83
N MET A 39 0.81 -0.37 -10.93
CA MET A 39 2.04 -1.12 -10.77
C MET A 39 2.07 -2.33 -11.70
N THR A 40 3.22 -2.57 -12.31
CA THR A 40 3.45 -3.78 -13.10
C THR A 40 3.63 -4.98 -12.18
N PRO A 41 3.02 -6.14 -12.47
CA PRO A 41 3.29 -7.37 -11.71
C PRO A 41 4.79 -7.68 -11.69
N GLY A 42 5.28 -8.11 -10.54
CA GLY A 42 6.69 -8.42 -10.33
C GLY A 42 7.56 -7.22 -10.00
N ALA A 43 6.96 -6.03 -9.79
CA ALA A 43 7.69 -4.81 -9.48
C ALA A 43 7.18 -4.17 -8.19
N PHE A 44 8.02 -3.37 -7.55
CA PHE A 44 7.61 -2.51 -6.44
C PHE A 44 8.28 -1.14 -6.58
N ALA A 45 7.69 -0.13 -5.96
CA ALA A 45 8.24 1.22 -5.97
C ALA A 45 7.91 1.95 -4.68
N PRO A 46 8.92 2.49 -3.97
CA PRO A 46 8.66 3.40 -2.85
C PRO A 46 8.08 4.71 -3.36
N ASP A 47 7.03 5.18 -2.69
CA ASP A 47 6.41 6.47 -3.02
C ASP A 47 7.16 7.59 -2.30
N PRO A 48 7.71 8.58 -3.01
CA PRO A 48 8.38 9.70 -2.36
C PRO A 48 7.42 10.58 -1.55
N ASP A 49 6.13 10.56 -1.87
CA ASP A 49 5.14 11.39 -1.18
C ASP A 49 4.56 10.67 0.03
N ARG A 50 4.08 11.46 1.00
CA ARG A 50 3.40 10.93 2.17
C ARG A 50 2.01 10.44 1.78
N PHE A 51 1.54 9.40 2.48
CA PHE A 51 0.25 8.80 2.20
C PHE A 51 -0.52 8.50 3.50
N GLY A 52 -1.83 8.73 3.45
CA GLY A 52 -2.73 8.36 4.53
C GLY A 52 -2.73 9.32 5.71
N PRO A 53 -3.48 8.98 6.77
CA PRO A 53 -3.58 9.80 7.97
C PRO A 53 -2.28 9.82 8.78
N PRO A 54 -2.06 10.83 9.62
CA PRO A 54 -2.98 11.95 9.85
C PRO A 54 -2.99 12.95 8.70
N PHE A 55 -4.08 13.72 8.61
CA PHE A 55 -4.18 14.80 7.62
C PHE A 55 -4.08 16.13 8.35
N GLU A 56 -3.30 17.06 7.78
CA GLU A 56 -3.01 18.34 8.40
C GLU A 56 -3.30 19.48 7.43
N PRO A 57 -3.71 20.66 7.94
CA PRO A 57 -3.87 21.84 7.09
C PRO A 57 -2.57 22.25 6.42
N THR A 58 -2.65 22.72 5.17
CA THR A 58 -1.48 23.26 4.50
C THR A 58 -1.11 24.62 5.10
N ALA A 59 0.18 25.00 5.02
CA ALA A 59 0.68 26.26 5.52
C ALA A 59 0.07 27.47 4.79
N THR A 60 -0.27 27.30 3.50
CA THR A 60 -0.78 28.39 2.66
C THR A 60 -2.31 28.45 2.62
N ASN A 61 -2.99 27.35 2.90
CA ASN A 61 -4.45 27.30 2.92
C ASN A 61 -4.93 26.30 3.97
N PRO A 62 -5.38 26.79 5.16
CA PRO A 62 -5.81 25.90 6.23
C PRO A 62 -7.09 25.10 5.91
N LYS A 63 -7.79 25.43 4.82
CA LYS A 63 -8.94 24.65 4.37
C LYS A 63 -8.55 23.43 3.54
N LEU A 64 -7.30 23.36 3.06
CA LEU A 64 -6.78 22.22 2.32
C LEU A 64 -5.97 21.34 3.27
N LEU A 65 -6.31 20.06 3.28
CA LEU A 65 -5.62 19.06 4.07
C LEU A 65 -4.65 18.29 3.20
N VAL A 66 -3.47 18.01 3.76
CA VAL A 66 -2.47 17.14 3.12
C VAL A 66 -2.11 16.02 4.06
N SER A 67 -1.65 14.91 3.50
CA SER A 67 -1.20 13.78 4.29
C SER A 67 0.05 14.15 5.10
N ALA A 68 0.03 13.84 6.40
CA ALA A 68 1.19 13.80 7.26
C ALA A 68 1.53 12.36 7.66
N GLY A 69 0.96 11.40 6.95
CA GLY A 69 1.23 9.98 7.12
C GLY A 69 2.64 9.59 6.70
N PRO A 70 2.93 8.28 6.66
CA PRO A 70 4.28 7.82 6.34
C PRO A 70 4.66 8.16 4.90
N ALA A 71 5.92 8.53 4.71
CA ALA A 71 6.55 8.59 3.41
C ALA A 71 7.10 7.21 3.04
N LEU A 72 7.38 7.00 1.77
CA LEU A 72 8.03 5.78 1.27
C LEU A 72 7.19 4.52 1.47
N THR A 73 5.86 4.65 1.47
CA THR A 73 5.00 3.48 1.36
C THR A 73 5.35 2.73 0.07
N ILE A 74 5.31 1.42 0.13
CA ILE A 74 5.83 0.57 -0.95
C ILE A 74 4.67 0.11 -1.81
N LEU A 75 4.58 0.68 -3.02
CA LEU A 75 3.53 0.31 -3.97
C LEU A 75 3.86 -1.04 -4.59
N VAL A 76 2.90 -1.96 -4.57
CA VAL A 76 3.01 -3.29 -5.16
C VAL A 76 1.77 -3.61 -5.98
N HIS A 77 1.89 -4.57 -6.90
CA HIS A 77 0.73 -5.06 -7.64
C HIS A 77 -0.10 -6.00 -6.75
N PRO A 78 -1.43 -5.92 -6.80
CA PRO A 78 -2.28 -6.80 -5.98
C PRO A 78 -1.99 -8.29 -6.16
N ASP A 79 -1.61 -8.72 -7.36
CA ASP A 79 -1.32 -10.13 -7.64
C ASP A 79 -0.03 -10.62 -6.96
N ASP A 80 0.83 -9.71 -6.52
CA ASP A 80 2.08 -10.07 -5.86
C ASP A 80 1.92 -10.22 -4.34
N VAL A 81 0.78 -9.81 -3.80
CA VAL A 81 0.54 -9.79 -2.35
C VAL A 81 0.16 -11.18 -1.86
N ARG A 82 0.69 -11.55 -0.70
CA ARG A 82 0.47 -12.86 -0.06
C ARG A 82 0.13 -12.67 1.43
N GLY A 83 -0.74 -13.53 1.94
CA GLY A 83 -0.95 -13.64 3.38
C GLY A 83 -1.54 -12.43 4.07
N LEU A 84 -2.24 -11.56 3.35
CA LEU A 84 -2.92 -10.40 3.93
C LEU A 84 -4.43 -10.60 3.85
N ARG A 85 -5.14 -9.97 4.79
CA ARG A 85 -6.60 -9.95 4.80
C ARG A 85 -7.10 -8.56 5.24
N LEU A 86 -8.37 -8.29 5.00
CA LEU A 86 -8.97 -7.02 5.38
C LEU A 86 -8.94 -6.85 6.90
N HIS A 87 -8.72 -5.61 7.33
CA HIS A 87 -8.71 -5.25 8.74
C HIS A 87 -10.05 -5.61 9.41
N PRO A 88 -10.05 -6.19 10.62
CA PRO A 88 -11.30 -6.50 11.31
C PRO A 88 -12.07 -5.27 11.80
N ASP A 89 -11.40 -4.12 11.91
CA ASP A 89 -12.04 -2.87 12.30
C ASP A 89 -12.63 -2.19 11.06
N ARG A 90 -13.95 -2.09 11.00
CA ARG A 90 -14.66 -1.50 9.87
C ARG A 90 -14.31 -0.04 9.63
N ARG A 91 -13.84 0.67 10.64
CA ARG A 91 -13.42 2.08 10.50
C ARG A 91 -12.21 2.22 9.59
N ARG A 92 -11.47 1.15 9.38
CA ARG A 92 -10.35 1.09 8.44
C ARG A 92 -10.79 0.78 7.00
N LEU A 93 -12.04 0.37 6.81
CA LEU A 93 -12.56 -0.09 5.52
C LEU A 93 -13.51 0.95 4.90
N ASN A 94 -13.25 2.24 5.13
CA ASN A 94 -14.06 3.31 4.56
C ASN A 94 -14.03 3.26 3.03
N GLY A 95 -15.16 3.57 2.43
CA GLY A 95 -15.31 3.58 0.99
C GLY A 95 -16.74 3.26 0.59
N CYS A 96 -17.07 3.46 -0.68
CA CYS A 96 -18.40 3.17 -1.22
C CYS A 96 -18.59 1.68 -1.51
N CYS A 97 -17.71 1.12 -2.33
CA CYS A 97 -17.76 -0.28 -2.77
C CYS A 97 -16.59 -1.09 -2.20
N ARG A 98 -15.45 -0.45 -2.04
CA ARG A 98 -14.19 -1.05 -1.62
C ARG A 98 -13.43 -0.02 -0.78
N PRO A 99 -12.34 -0.42 -0.09
CA PRO A 99 -11.58 0.51 0.74
C PRO A 99 -11.01 1.69 -0.06
N ASP A 100 -11.14 2.90 0.49
CA ASP A 100 -10.60 4.12 -0.12
C ASP A 100 -9.18 4.46 0.36
N GLY A 101 -8.69 3.78 1.39
CA GLY A 101 -7.36 3.99 1.93
C GLY A 101 -7.21 5.20 2.85
N CYS A 102 -8.28 5.93 3.12
CA CYS A 102 -8.21 7.16 3.93
C CYS A 102 -8.20 6.91 5.43
N GLY A 103 -8.57 5.72 5.88
CA GLY A 103 -8.67 5.38 7.30
C GLY A 103 -7.40 4.84 7.93
N GLY A 104 -6.30 4.81 7.21
CA GLY A 104 -5.05 4.18 7.65
C GLY A 104 -4.92 2.75 7.12
N PRO A 105 -3.95 1.98 7.61
CA PRO A 105 -3.75 0.62 7.14
C PRO A 105 -5.03 -0.22 7.30
N ASN A 106 -5.41 -0.88 6.22
CA ASN A 106 -6.65 -1.66 6.15
C ASN A 106 -6.40 -3.13 5.75
N LEU A 107 -5.16 -3.52 5.58
CA LEU A 107 -4.76 -4.90 5.37
C LEU A 107 -3.86 -5.34 6.52
N VAL A 108 -4.19 -6.49 7.09
CA VAL A 108 -3.44 -7.06 8.21
C VAL A 108 -2.84 -8.40 7.80
N CYS A 109 -1.76 -8.78 8.48
CA CYS A 109 -1.17 -10.10 8.32
C CYS A 109 -2.18 -11.16 8.76
N ALA A 110 -2.46 -12.13 7.89
CA ALA A 110 -3.39 -13.20 8.23
C ALA A 110 -2.89 -14.08 9.37
N GLY A 111 -1.57 -14.11 9.60
CA GLY A 111 -0.98 -14.93 10.65
C GLY A 111 -0.98 -14.27 12.03
N CYS A 112 -0.65 -12.97 12.12
CA CYS A 112 -0.49 -12.30 13.41
C CYS A 112 -1.37 -11.07 13.61
N GLU A 113 -2.15 -10.69 12.61
CA GLU A 113 -3.06 -9.52 12.61
C GLU A 113 -2.37 -8.16 12.73
N ALA A 114 -1.05 -8.08 12.56
CA ALA A 114 -0.36 -6.81 12.51
C ALA A 114 -0.82 -6.01 11.28
N GLU A 115 -0.96 -4.69 11.43
CA GLU A 115 -1.26 -3.80 10.31
C GLU A 115 -0.04 -3.73 9.39
N VAL A 116 -0.23 -4.06 8.11
CA VAL A 116 0.88 -4.21 7.16
C VAL A 116 0.76 -3.27 5.98
N ALA A 117 -0.46 -3.04 5.47
CA ALA A 117 -0.62 -2.36 4.20
C ALA A 117 -1.92 -1.58 4.13
N THR A 118 -2.02 -0.73 3.10
CA THR A 118 -3.23 0.01 2.79
C THR A 118 -3.66 -0.30 1.36
N GLU A 119 -4.88 -0.79 1.19
CA GLU A 119 -5.50 -0.96 -0.11
C GLU A 119 -6.35 0.26 -0.44
N GLN A 120 -6.20 0.76 -1.67
CA GLN A 120 -7.00 1.83 -2.22
C GLN A 120 -7.58 1.31 -3.53
N SER A 121 -8.87 0.95 -3.51
CA SER A 121 -9.52 0.25 -4.62
C SER A 121 -10.98 0.62 -4.81
N ASP A 122 -11.46 1.66 -4.11
CA ASP A 122 -12.83 2.12 -4.22
C ASP A 122 -13.13 2.61 -5.64
N CYS A 123 -14.41 2.65 -5.99
CA CYS A 123 -14.87 3.10 -7.31
C CYS A 123 -14.52 4.57 -7.63
N TRP A 124 -14.17 5.36 -6.63
CA TRP A 124 -13.78 6.77 -6.78
C TRP A 124 -12.29 6.97 -7.04
N VAL A 125 -11.46 5.93 -6.90
CA VAL A 125 -10.03 6.05 -7.12
C VAL A 125 -9.68 5.66 -8.55
N SER A 126 -8.60 6.25 -9.07
CA SER A 126 -8.15 5.99 -10.44
C SER A 126 -7.40 4.67 -10.58
N TRP A 127 -6.83 4.17 -9.48
CA TRP A 127 -5.97 2.99 -9.49
C TRP A 127 -6.30 2.07 -8.34
N HIS A 128 -6.17 0.77 -8.57
CA HIS A 128 -6.18 -0.23 -7.50
C HIS A 128 -4.75 -0.36 -6.95
N ASP A 129 -4.46 0.38 -5.89
CA ASP A 129 -3.14 0.40 -5.28
C ASP A 129 -3.11 -0.39 -3.98
N ILE A 130 -2.02 -1.12 -3.77
CA ILE A 130 -1.69 -1.69 -2.46
C ILE A 130 -0.33 -1.12 -2.06
N ARG A 131 -0.29 -0.52 -0.87
CA ARG A 131 0.89 0.14 -0.32
C ARG A 131 1.30 -0.54 0.97
N LEU A 132 2.48 -1.12 0.99
CA LEU A 132 3.04 -1.70 2.21
C LEU A 132 3.56 -0.58 3.11
N ASP A 133 3.30 -0.71 4.41
CA ASP A 133 3.88 0.20 5.41
C ASP A 133 5.35 -0.16 5.59
N PRO A 134 6.28 0.76 5.29
CA PRO A 134 7.71 0.45 5.37
C PRO A 134 8.19 0.12 6.78
N THR A 135 7.45 0.53 7.82
CA THR A 135 7.78 0.20 9.21
C THR A 135 7.21 -1.14 9.66
N ALA A 136 6.28 -1.71 8.88
CA ALA A 136 5.59 -2.96 9.24
C ALA A 136 6.14 -4.17 8.50
N VAL A 137 6.98 -3.97 7.48
CA VAL A 137 7.55 -5.05 6.69
C VAL A 137 9.07 -5.03 6.73
N THR A 138 9.66 -6.19 6.50
CA THR A 138 11.10 -6.32 6.28
C THR A 138 11.33 -6.85 4.88
N GLU A 139 12.43 -6.42 4.26
CA GLU A 139 12.78 -6.91 2.93
C GLU A 139 14.01 -7.82 3.02
N HIS A 140 14.01 -8.86 2.19
CA HIS A 140 15.14 -9.74 2.06
C HIS A 140 15.54 -9.85 0.59
N LEU A 141 16.82 -9.66 0.35
CA LEU A 141 17.43 -9.93 -0.94
C LEU A 141 17.87 -11.40 -0.96
N PRO A 142 17.77 -12.06 -2.13
CA PRO A 142 18.17 -13.48 -2.21
C PRO A 142 19.58 -13.77 -1.72
N ASN A 143 20.49 -12.78 -1.85
CA ASN A 143 21.89 -12.96 -1.45
C ASN A 143 22.17 -12.63 0.02
N SER A 144 21.22 -12.06 0.76
CA SER A 144 21.45 -11.68 2.15
C SER A 144 21.43 -12.87 3.09
N GLU A 145 20.87 -14.00 2.67
CA GLU A 145 20.81 -15.23 3.46
C GLU A 145 22.14 -15.97 3.53
N GLN A 146 23.12 -15.56 2.74
CA GLN A 146 24.43 -16.21 2.68
C GLN A 146 25.44 -15.62 3.65
N LEU A 147 25.01 -14.70 4.47
CA LEU A 147 25.86 -14.08 5.51
C LEU A 147 25.75 -14.84 6.84
#